data_a55082189403ab85a3df9d8603e417e0
#
_entry.id   a55082189403ab85a3df9d8603e417e0
#
_cell.length_a   1.000
_cell.length_b   1.000
_cell.length_c   1.000
_cell.angle_alpha   90.00
_cell.angle_beta   90.00
_cell.angle_gamma   90.00
#
_symmetry.space_group_name_H-M   'P 1'
#
loop_
_entity.id
_entity.type
_entity.pdbx_description
1 polymer ?
#
loop_
_entity_poly.entity_id
_entity_poly.type
_entity_poly.pdbx_seq_one_letter_code
_entity_poly.pdbx_strand_id
1 'polypeptide(L)'
;NKSSIFADMKQKIIDKINRLASQDEPFLFVINYQGDKAFIRQLSDINSEECLFDFEGRGNSSDEMKNNSEKIAKISWQIAPPLYEDYERSFDIVKNNIMAGNSYLTNLTCKVPVSCNLSLEDIFHRAKGKYKLLLRRKRNQTEDKAQQKEEESQNKADKMEEEFQNKTYPKEENIEEISNPFVCFSPETFVRIKNGRIYSCPMKGTLDASLPDAEKQLMEDRKEAAEHATIVDLIRNDL
;
A
#
# COMPACT_ATOMS: atom_id res chain seq x y z
N ASN A 1 -12.72 -13.03 23.03
CA ASN A 1 -12.61 -11.61 23.34
C ASN A 1 -11.97 -10.89 22.12
N LYS A 2 -12.74 -10.09 21.34
CA LYS A 2 -12.22 -9.47 20.10
C LYS A 2 -10.93 -8.66 20.32
N SER A 3 -10.83 -7.95 21.43
CA SER A 3 -9.65 -7.13 21.78
C SER A 3 -8.36 -7.96 21.92
N SER A 4 -8.42 -9.17 22.46
CA SER A 4 -7.24 -10.02 22.61
C SER A 4 -6.78 -10.62 21.29
N ILE A 5 -7.71 -10.93 20.36
CA ILE A 5 -7.40 -11.47 19.05
C ILE A 5 -6.68 -10.40 18.20
N PHE A 6 -7.13 -9.14 18.21
CA PHE A 6 -6.48 -8.05 17.51
C PHE A 6 -5.06 -7.77 18.03
N ALA A 7 -4.87 -7.82 19.35
CA ALA A 7 -3.53 -7.66 19.94
C ALA A 7 -2.58 -8.78 19.51
N ASP A 8 -3.06 -10.02 19.47
CA ASP A 8 -2.30 -11.20 19.03
C ASP A 8 -1.91 -11.10 17.54
N MET A 9 -2.85 -10.68 16.67
CA MET A 9 -2.57 -10.49 15.23
C MET A 9 -1.51 -9.41 14.98
N LYS A 10 -1.60 -8.27 15.67
CA LYS A 10 -0.58 -7.21 15.58
C LYS A 10 0.79 -7.70 16.00
N GLN A 11 0.86 -8.46 17.09
CA GLN A 11 2.13 -9.00 17.59
C GLN A 11 2.75 -9.97 16.58
N LYS A 12 1.99 -10.86 15.97
CA LYS A 12 2.48 -11.77 14.92
C LYS A 12 3.06 -11.03 13.71
N ILE A 13 2.42 -9.94 13.28
CA ILE A 13 2.93 -9.09 12.19
C ILE A 13 4.28 -8.49 12.56
N ILE A 14 4.40 -7.94 13.77
CA ILE A 14 5.64 -7.36 14.30
C ILE A 14 6.73 -8.42 14.39
N ASP A 15 6.44 -9.58 14.95
CA ASP A 15 7.39 -10.67 15.12
C ASP A 15 7.91 -11.17 13.77
N LYS A 16 7.04 -11.32 12.76
CA LYS A 16 7.45 -11.71 11.42
C LYS A 16 8.36 -10.66 10.76
N ILE A 17 8.03 -9.38 10.87
CA ILE A 17 8.86 -8.28 10.34
C ILE A 17 10.22 -8.27 11.02
N ASN A 18 10.27 -8.36 12.36
CA ASN A 18 11.51 -8.36 13.12
C ASN A 18 12.38 -9.57 12.78
N ARG A 19 11.78 -10.75 12.63
CA ARG A 19 12.48 -11.96 12.21
C ARG A 19 13.14 -11.80 10.84
N LEU A 20 12.39 -11.31 9.82
CA LEU A 20 12.95 -11.08 8.49
C LEU A 20 14.03 -10.01 8.50
N ALA A 21 13.84 -8.94 9.26
CA ALA A 21 14.85 -7.90 9.42
C ALA A 21 16.14 -8.41 10.07
N SER A 22 16.05 -9.39 11.00
CA SER A 22 17.22 -9.98 11.64
C SER A 22 18.01 -10.94 10.74
N GLN A 23 17.43 -11.37 9.64
CA GLN A 23 18.06 -12.25 8.65
C GLN A 23 18.90 -11.49 7.61
N ASP A 24 18.87 -10.14 7.64
CA ASP A 24 19.53 -9.26 6.67
C ASP A 24 19.08 -9.51 5.21
N GLU A 25 17.90 -10.10 5.06
CA GLU A 25 17.29 -10.36 3.75
C GLU A 25 16.29 -9.27 3.39
N PRO A 26 16.30 -8.77 2.15
CA PRO A 26 15.38 -7.74 1.74
C PRO A 26 13.94 -8.29 1.65
N PHE A 27 12.99 -7.59 2.21
CA PHE A 27 11.58 -7.96 2.18
C PHE A 27 10.67 -6.76 1.95
N LEU A 28 9.47 -7.02 1.44
CA LEU A 28 8.39 -6.08 1.28
C LEU A 28 7.28 -6.41 2.28
N PHE A 29 6.71 -5.37 2.88
CA PHE A 29 5.51 -5.53 3.68
C PHE A 29 4.48 -4.43 3.39
N VAL A 30 3.22 -4.80 3.52
CA VAL A 30 2.06 -3.91 3.49
C VAL A 30 1.19 -4.27 4.68
N ILE A 31 0.80 -3.28 5.46
CA ILE A 31 -0.05 -3.46 6.64
C ILE A 31 -1.28 -2.58 6.43
N ASN A 32 -2.48 -3.12 6.72
CA ASN A 32 -3.69 -2.32 6.69
C ASN A 32 -3.73 -1.32 7.85
N TYR A 33 -4.63 -0.34 7.77
CA TYR A 33 -4.76 0.72 8.79
C TYR A 33 -5.02 0.20 10.20
N GLN A 34 -5.80 -0.86 10.36
CA GLN A 34 -6.09 -1.49 11.65
C GLN A 34 -4.88 -2.25 12.24
N GLY A 35 -3.91 -2.61 11.40
CA GLY A 35 -2.74 -3.37 11.81
C GLY A 35 -3.02 -4.84 12.11
N ASP A 36 -4.10 -5.41 11.58
CA ASP A 36 -4.52 -6.80 11.80
C ASP A 36 -4.38 -7.68 10.55
N LYS A 37 -4.14 -7.07 9.38
CA LYS A 37 -3.88 -7.78 8.12
C LYS A 37 -2.60 -7.28 7.49
N ALA A 38 -1.82 -8.19 6.93
CA ALA A 38 -0.58 -7.82 6.27
C ALA A 38 -0.28 -8.72 5.06
N PHE A 39 0.45 -8.15 4.11
CA PHE A 39 1.20 -8.87 3.09
C PHE A 39 2.68 -8.71 3.43
N ILE A 40 3.41 -9.80 3.64
CA ILE A 40 4.82 -9.78 4.03
C ILE A 40 5.54 -10.90 3.27
N ARG A 41 6.49 -10.54 2.40
CA ARG A 41 7.28 -11.48 1.57
C ARG A 41 8.73 -11.05 1.48
N GLN A 42 9.66 -12.00 1.46
CA GLN A 42 11.01 -11.74 0.97
C GLN A 42 10.94 -11.32 -0.50
N LEU A 43 11.85 -10.45 -0.95
CA LEU A 43 11.80 -9.96 -2.34
C LEU A 43 11.98 -11.09 -3.35
N SER A 44 12.77 -12.14 -3.01
CA SER A 44 12.94 -13.34 -3.82
C SER A 44 11.66 -14.13 -4.06
N ASP A 45 10.71 -14.04 -3.11
CA ASP A 45 9.49 -14.84 -3.08
C ASP A 45 8.28 -14.10 -3.67
N ILE A 46 8.47 -12.83 -4.05
CA ILE A 46 7.38 -12.04 -4.64
C ILE A 46 7.12 -12.47 -6.07
N ASN A 47 5.98 -13.12 -6.27
CA ASN A 47 5.47 -13.38 -7.61
C ASN A 47 4.86 -12.10 -8.20
N SER A 48 5.26 -11.75 -9.44
CA SER A 48 4.71 -10.60 -10.17
C SER A 48 3.20 -10.71 -10.41
N GLU A 49 2.62 -11.92 -10.39
CA GLU A 49 1.17 -12.13 -10.44
C GLU A 49 0.47 -11.83 -9.12
N GLU A 50 1.18 -11.83 -7.98
CA GLU A 50 0.64 -11.50 -6.67
C GLU A 50 0.84 -10.01 -6.35
N CYS A 51 2.03 -9.49 -6.62
CA CYS A 51 2.41 -8.12 -6.28
C CYS A 51 3.36 -7.53 -7.31
N LEU A 52 3.03 -6.33 -7.81
CA LEU A 52 3.96 -5.47 -8.53
C LEU A 52 4.31 -4.28 -7.67
N PHE A 53 5.58 -3.89 -7.69
CA PHE A 53 6.04 -2.68 -7.04
C PHE A 53 7.13 -1.98 -7.85
N ASP A 54 7.23 -0.67 -7.66
CA ASP A 54 8.30 0.17 -8.19
C ASP A 54 8.55 1.29 -7.17
N PHE A 55 9.66 1.22 -6.47
CA PHE A 55 10.07 2.17 -5.44
C PHE A 55 11.34 2.89 -5.88
N GLU A 56 11.19 4.12 -6.35
CA GLU A 56 12.28 4.94 -6.88
C GLU A 56 13.04 4.23 -8.03
N GLY A 57 12.33 3.53 -8.91
CA GLY A 57 12.91 2.78 -10.04
C GLY A 57 13.46 1.40 -9.67
N ARG A 58 13.26 0.94 -8.44
CA ARG A 58 13.59 -0.41 -7.99
C ARG A 58 12.30 -1.21 -7.81
N GLY A 59 12.15 -2.27 -8.56
CA GLY A 59 10.92 -3.06 -8.52
C GLY A 59 11.01 -4.36 -9.30
N ASN A 60 9.89 -5.05 -9.40
CA ASN A 60 9.74 -6.29 -10.16
C ASN A 60 8.89 -6.14 -11.43
N SER A 61 8.55 -4.90 -11.82
CA SER A 61 7.85 -4.63 -13.08
C SER A 61 8.84 -4.53 -14.22
N SER A 62 8.75 -5.43 -15.22
CA SER A 62 9.59 -5.36 -16.43
C SER A 62 9.07 -4.29 -17.41
N ASP A 63 9.98 -3.73 -18.24
CA ASP A 63 9.60 -2.78 -19.29
C ASP A 63 8.74 -3.43 -20.39
N GLU A 64 8.82 -4.74 -20.57
CA GLU A 64 7.96 -5.50 -21.49
C GLU A 64 6.49 -5.50 -21.04
N MET A 65 6.21 -5.52 -19.75
CA MET A 65 4.84 -5.40 -19.22
C MET A 65 4.24 -4.01 -19.47
N LYS A 66 5.08 -2.96 -19.56
CA LYS A 66 4.63 -1.60 -19.90
C LYS A 66 4.15 -1.48 -21.33
N ASN A 67 4.70 -2.27 -22.24
CA ASN A 67 4.37 -2.23 -23.68
C ASN A 67 3.11 -3.01 -24.02
N ASN A 68 2.69 -3.95 -23.19
CA ASN A 68 1.50 -4.80 -23.40
C ASN A 68 0.19 -4.17 -22.93
N SER A 69 0.23 -2.98 -22.30
CA SER A 69 -1.02 -2.27 -22.04
C SER A 69 -1.65 -1.90 -23.38
N GLU A 70 -2.71 -2.58 -23.77
CA GLU A 70 -3.47 -2.30 -24.98
C GLU A 70 -3.68 -0.79 -25.14
N LYS A 71 -3.55 -0.28 -26.37
CA LYS A 71 -3.75 1.14 -26.66
C LYS A 71 -5.21 1.49 -26.42
N ILE A 72 -5.55 1.76 -25.17
CA ILE A 72 -6.87 2.29 -24.83
C ILE A 72 -6.95 3.67 -25.47
N ALA A 73 -7.73 3.77 -26.55
CA ALA A 73 -7.80 4.94 -27.39
C ALA A 73 -8.34 6.16 -26.62
N LYS A 74 -9.20 5.94 -25.62
CA LYS A 74 -9.76 7.01 -24.79
C LYS A 74 -9.99 6.48 -23.36
N ILE A 75 -9.37 7.13 -22.39
CA ILE A 75 -9.58 6.85 -20.97
C ILE A 75 -10.91 7.51 -20.55
N SER A 76 -11.80 6.72 -19.97
CA SER A 76 -13.01 7.19 -19.28
C SER A 76 -12.73 7.16 -17.78
N TRP A 77 -12.92 8.29 -17.12
CA TRP A 77 -12.72 8.44 -15.69
C TRP A 77 -13.84 9.28 -15.09
N GLN A 78 -14.65 8.66 -14.25
CA GLN A 78 -15.79 9.31 -13.59
C GLN A 78 -15.64 9.15 -12.08
N ILE A 79 -15.81 10.26 -11.38
CA ILE A 79 -15.78 10.31 -9.91
C ILE A 79 -17.16 10.65 -9.38
N ALA A 80 -17.52 10.02 -8.25
CA ALA A 80 -18.76 10.33 -7.52
C ALA A 80 -18.38 10.85 -6.12
N PRO A 81 -18.09 12.15 -5.97
CA PRO A 81 -17.71 12.72 -4.69
C PRO A 81 -18.89 12.62 -3.70
N PRO A 82 -18.62 12.56 -2.38
CA PRO A 82 -19.67 12.62 -1.38
C PRO A 82 -20.48 13.92 -1.51
N LEU A 83 -21.71 13.90 -1.03
CA LEU A 83 -22.50 15.12 -0.97
C LEU A 83 -21.80 16.15 -0.07
N TYR A 84 -21.90 17.42 -0.45
CA TYR A 84 -21.25 18.51 0.30
C TYR A 84 -21.70 18.53 1.76
N GLU A 85 -22.97 18.31 2.02
CA GLU A 85 -23.56 18.30 3.37
C GLU A 85 -23.02 17.18 4.24
N ASP A 86 -22.66 16.02 3.65
CA ASP A 86 -22.06 14.90 4.38
C ASP A 86 -20.61 15.22 4.77
N TYR A 87 -19.88 15.85 3.84
CA TYR A 87 -18.53 16.32 4.11
C TYR A 87 -18.53 17.43 5.17
N GLU A 88 -19.41 18.42 5.05
CA GLU A 88 -19.53 19.53 5.98
C GLU A 88 -19.83 19.05 7.41
N ARG A 89 -20.78 18.12 7.58
CA ARG A 89 -21.03 17.51 8.89
C ARG A 89 -19.79 16.87 9.49
N SER A 90 -19.04 16.14 8.68
CA SER A 90 -17.82 15.48 9.15
C SER A 90 -16.72 16.50 9.49
N PHE A 91 -16.61 17.57 8.72
CA PHE A 91 -15.69 18.67 8.95
C PHE A 91 -16.03 19.40 10.26
N ASP A 92 -17.31 19.70 10.52
CA ASP A 92 -17.75 20.37 11.75
C ASP A 92 -17.46 19.53 13.00
N ILE A 93 -17.65 18.21 12.93
CA ILE A 93 -17.29 17.30 14.02
C ILE A 93 -15.78 17.42 14.33
N VAL A 94 -14.93 17.36 13.29
CA VAL A 94 -13.47 17.46 13.46
C VAL A 94 -13.09 18.83 14.01
N LYS A 95 -13.62 19.91 13.43
CA LYS A 95 -13.38 21.29 13.86
C LYS A 95 -13.74 21.51 15.32
N ASN A 96 -14.93 21.06 15.75
CA ASN A 96 -15.38 21.18 17.12
C ASN A 96 -14.49 20.41 18.11
N ASN A 97 -13.99 19.24 17.72
CA ASN A 97 -13.06 18.46 18.55
C ASN A 97 -11.67 19.14 18.65
N ILE A 98 -11.18 19.74 17.59
CA ILE A 98 -9.93 20.54 17.62
C ILE A 98 -10.12 21.76 18.53
N MET A 99 -11.23 22.50 18.37
CA MET A 99 -11.52 23.65 19.19
C MET A 99 -11.73 23.32 20.69
N ALA A 100 -12.21 22.13 20.98
CA ALA A 100 -12.33 21.62 22.34
C ALA A 100 -11.00 21.08 22.92
N GLY A 101 -9.92 21.07 22.16
CA GLY A 101 -8.62 20.56 22.59
C GLY A 101 -8.51 19.04 22.62
N ASN A 102 -9.46 18.31 22.01
CA ASN A 102 -9.44 16.84 21.94
C ASN A 102 -8.41 16.32 20.93
N SER A 103 -7.95 17.15 20.00
CA SER A 103 -6.89 16.87 19.04
C SER A 103 -6.27 18.18 18.57
N TYR A 104 -5.01 18.15 18.17
CA TYR A 104 -4.32 19.32 17.60
C TYR A 104 -4.30 19.30 16.09
N LEU A 105 -4.30 18.11 15.50
CA LEU A 105 -4.25 17.88 14.07
C LEU A 105 -5.07 16.65 13.71
N THR A 106 -5.84 16.74 12.63
CA THR A 106 -6.62 15.62 12.09
C THR A 106 -6.59 15.69 10.58
N ASN A 107 -6.37 14.54 9.94
CA ASN A 107 -6.50 14.39 8.50
C ASN A 107 -7.89 13.81 8.20
N LEU A 108 -8.83 14.69 7.80
CA LEU A 108 -10.16 14.27 7.40
C LEU A 108 -10.11 13.75 5.96
N THR A 109 -10.34 12.45 5.81
CA THR A 109 -10.40 11.79 4.49
C THR A 109 -11.79 11.30 4.18
N CYS A 110 -12.16 11.32 2.90
CA CYS A 110 -13.38 10.72 2.42
C CYS A 110 -13.09 9.74 1.27
N LYS A 111 -13.88 8.66 1.23
CA LYS A 111 -13.82 7.71 0.13
C LYS A 111 -14.59 8.26 -1.06
N VAL A 112 -13.93 8.36 -2.21
CA VAL A 112 -14.55 8.80 -3.47
C VAL A 112 -14.67 7.60 -4.41
N PRO A 113 -15.87 7.13 -4.74
CA PRO A 113 -16.07 6.11 -5.75
C PRO A 113 -15.58 6.58 -7.12
N VAL A 114 -14.90 5.71 -7.84
CA VAL A 114 -14.38 5.96 -9.19
C VAL A 114 -14.84 4.85 -10.12
N SER A 115 -15.35 5.22 -11.28
CA SER A 115 -15.61 4.32 -12.40
C SER A 115 -14.66 4.66 -13.55
N CYS A 116 -13.93 3.67 -14.05
CA CYS A 116 -13.02 3.85 -15.19
C CYS A 116 -12.95 2.58 -16.02
N ASN A 117 -12.45 2.72 -17.25
CA ASN A 117 -12.24 1.62 -18.19
C ASN A 117 -10.79 1.07 -18.14
N LEU A 118 -10.07 1.35 -17.05
CA LEU A 118 -8.72 0.85 -16.81
C LEU A 118 -8.75 -0.28 -15.78
N SER A 119 -7.94 -1.32 -16.02
CA SER A 119 -7.63 -2.30 -14.98
C SER A 119 -6.68 -1.70 -13.92
N LEU A 120 -6.52 -2.36 -12.78
CA LEU A 120 -5.55 -1.94 -11.77
C LEU A 120 -4.11 -1.97 -12.32
N GLU A 121 -3.80 -2.93 -13.21
CA GLU A 121 -2.53 -3.02 -13.94
C GLU A 121 -2.31 -1.80 -14.85
N ASP A 122 -3.34 -1.43 -15.64
CA ASP A 122 -3.25 -0.25 -16.50
C ASP A 122 -2.97 1.00 -15.67
N ILE A 123 -3.64 1.15 -14.54
CA ILE A 123 -3.43 2.27 -13.63
C ILE A 123 -1.99 2.23 -13.08
N PHE A 124 -1.51 1.05 -12.63
CA PHE A 124 -0.15 0.90 -12.10
C PHE A 124 0.91 1.29 -13.13
N HIS A 125 0.76 0.84 -14.39
CA HIS A 125 1.76 1.10 -15.43
C HIS A 125 1.71 2.54 -15.97
N ARG A 126 0.51 3.13 -16.07
CA ARG A 126 0.31 4.47 -16.65
C ARG A 126 0.56 5.59 -15.67
N ALA A 127 0.22 5.39 -14.40
CA ALA A 127 0.39 6.43 -13.39
C ALA A 127 1.86 6.64 -13.06
N LYS A 128 2.20 7.91 -12.84
CA LYS A 128 3.52 8.31 -12.36
C LYS A 128 3.49 8.43 -10.83
N GLY A 129 4.48 7.91 -10.17
CA GLY A 129 4.64 7.99 -8.72
C GLY A 129 6.03 7.55 -8.32
N LYS A 130 6.53 8.15 -7.23
CA LYS A 130 7.85 7.80 -6.66
C LYS A 130 7.84 6.39 -6.08
N TYR A 131 6.73 6.03 -5.44
CA TYR A 131 6.46 4.71 -4.90
C TYR A 131 5.13 4.20 -5.46
N LYS A 132 5.16 3.06 -6.11
CA LYS A 132 3.99 2.41 -6.70
C LYS A 132 3.90 0.98 -6.23
N LEU A 133 2.70 0.55 -5.86
CA LEU A 133 2.40 -0.82 -5.46
C LEU A 133 1.07 -1.25 -6.08
N LEU A 134 1.04 -2.45 -6.64
CA LEU A 134 -0.18 -3.16 -7.00
C LEU A 134 -0.20 -4.48 -6.24
N LEU A 135 -1.20 -4.69 -5.40
CA LEU A 135 -1.48 -5.98 -4.79
C LEU A 135 -2.69 -6.59 -5.50
N ARG A 136 -2.54 -7.80 -6.01
CA ARG A 136 -3.61 -8.55 -6.68
C ARG A 136 -4.31 -9.48 -5.69
N ARG A 137 -5.49 -9.89 -6.05
CA ARG A 137 -6.21 -10.91 -5.27
C ARG A 137 -5.50 -12.26 -5.43
N LYS A 138 -5.22 -12.94 -4.32
CA LYS A 138 -4.80 -14.34 -4.37
C LYS A 138 -5.90 -15.15 -5.09
N ARG A 139 -5.57 -15.82 -6.19
CA ARG A 139 -6.44 -16.86 -6.77
C ARG A 139 -6.53 -17.98 -5.75
N ASN A 140 -7.75 -18.28 -5.28
CA ASN A 140 -7.96 -19.44 -4.43
C ASN A 140 -7.76 -20.69 -5.30
N GLN A 141 -6.85 -21.59 -4.92
CA GLN A 141 -6.62 -22.88 -5.59
C GLN A 141 -7.87 -23.76 -5.71
N THR A 142 -8.97 -23.40 -5.07
CA THR A 142 -10.29 -24.05 -5.20
C THR A 142 -11.01 -23.66 -6.49
N GLU A 143 -10.77 -22.48 -7.06
CA GLU A 143 -11.37 -22.07 -8.34
C GLU A 143 -10.63 -22.74 -9.52
N ASP A 144 -9.31 -22.93 -9.42
CA ASP A 144 -8.52 -23.67 -10.43
C ASP A 144 -8.84 -25.15 -10.44
N LYS A 145 -9.18 -25.77 -9.27
CA LYS A 145 -9.60 -27.17 -9.20
C LYS A 145 -11.01 -27.43 -9.77
N ALA A 146 -11.85 -26.42 -9.85
CA ALA A 146 -13.17 -26.56 -10.49
C ALA A 146 -13.05 -26.53 -12.02
N GLN A 147 -12.17 -25.70 -12.59
CA GLN A 147 -11.90 -25.68 -14.03
C GLN A 147 -11.05 -26.88 -14.49
N GLN A 148 -10.04 -27.30 -13.70
CA GLN A 148 -9.25 -28.50 -14.01
C GLN A 148 -10.03 -29.81 -13.90
N LYS A 149 -11.07 -29.90 -13.05
CA LYS A 149 -11.91 -31.09 -12.98
C LYS A 149 -12.78 -31.32 -14.20
N GLU A 150 -13.04 -30.33 -15.01
CA GLU A 150 -13.71 -30.50 -16.31
C GLU A 150 -12.74 -30.97 -17.41
N GLU A 151 -11.44 -30.65 -17.32
CA GLU A 151 -10.42 -31.11 -18.27
C GLU A 151 -9.75 -32.43 -17.89
N GLU A 152 -9.65 -32.79 -16.60
CA GLU A 152 -9.02 -34.04 -16.14
C GLU A 152 -9.91 -35.28 -16.20
N SER A 153 -11.14 -35.17 -16.65
CA SER A 153 -12.00 -36.34 -16.88
C SER A 153 -11.52 -37.21 -18.05
N GLN A 154 -10.51 -36.85 -18.77
CA GLN A 154 -10.01 -37.57 -19.96
C GLN A 154 -8.61 -38.19 -19.86
N ASN A 155 -7.83 -37.95 -18.79
CA ASN A 155 -6.48 -38.54 -18.69
C ASN A 155 -6.18 -39.07 -17.28
N LYS A 156 -6.81 -40.19 -16.91
CA LYS A 156 -6.38 -41.02 -15.77
C LYS A 156 -5.66 -42.24 -16.29
N ALA A 157 -4.34 -42.20 -16.32
CA ALA A 157 -3.43 -43.31 -16.04
C ALA A 157 -1.96 -42.80 -16.09
N ASP A 158 -1.18 -43.27 -15.12
CA ASP A 158 0.27 -43.19 -15.01
C ASP A 158 0.90 -41.92 -14.43
N LYS A 159 1.13 -41.92 -13.13
CA LYS A 159 2.46 -41.96 -12.47
C LYS A 159 2.34 -41.69 -10.97
N MET A 160 2.46 -42.77 -10.22
CA MET A 160 2.85 -42.76 -8.81
C MET A 160 4.38 -42.57 -8.71
N GLU A 161 4.77 -41.96 -7.60
CA GLU A 161 6.10 -41.99 -6.98
C GLU A 161 7.14 -41.00 -7.49
N GLU A 162 7.28 -39.89 -6.75
CA GLU A 162 8.59 -39.35 -6.35
C GLU A 162 8.51 -38.70 -4.97
N GLU A 163 9.44 -39.12 -4.10
CA GLU A 163 9.54 -38.80 -2.69
C GLU A 163 9.70 -37.30 -2.43
N PHE A 164 8.78 -36.74 -1.65
CA PHE A 164 8.95 -35.42 -1.04
C PHE A 164 9.89 -35.50 0.16
N GLN A 165 11.12 -35.07 0.00
CA GLN A 165 12.00 -34.78 1.12
C GLN A 165 11.42 -33.65 1.97
N ASN A 166 11.03 -34.01 3.20
CA ASN A 166 10.58 -33.13 4.27
C ASN A 166 11.64 -32.05 4.60
N LYS A 167 11.51 -30.85 4.08
CA LYS A 167 12.00 -29.65 4.73
C LYS A 167 10.90 -29.17 5.67
N THR A 168 11.07 -29.43 6.96
CA THR A 168 10.23 -28.91 8.04
C THR A 168 10.46 -27.39 8.13
N TYR A 169 9.64 -26.61 7.43
CA TYR A 169 9.52 -25.18 7.71
C TYR A 169 8.76 -25.00 9.03
N PRO A 170 9.19 -24.08 9.90
CA PRO A 170 8.43 -23.76 11.10
C PRO A 170 7.00 -23.35 10.66
N LYS A 171 5.99 -23.82 11.41
CA LYS A 171 4.57 -23.53 11.14
C LYS A 171 4.43 -22.05 10.82
N GLU A 172 4.00 -21.74 9.59
CA GLU A 172 3.70 -20.36 9.19
C GLU A 172 2.72 -19.76 10.20
N GLU A 173 3.14 -18.66 10.79
CA GLU A 173 2.28 -17.86 11.65
C GLU A 173 1.06 -17.46 10.81
N ASN A 174 -0.14 -17.86 11.22
CA ASN A 174 -1.38 -17.51 10.53
C ASN A 174 -1.65 -16.00 10.69
N ILE A 175 -1.04 -15.20 9.82
CA ILE A 175 -1.34 -13.77 9.66
C ILE A 175 -2.44 -13.66 8.63
N GLU A 176 -3.53 -12.97 8.97
CA GLU A 176 -4.61 -12.71 8.00
C GLU A 176 -4.08 -11.82 6.86
N GLU A 177 -4.18 -12.32 5.64
CA GLU A 177 -3.68 -11.61 4.47
C GLU A 177 -4.67 -10.53 3.97
N ILE A 178 -4.12 -9.50 3.34
CA ILE A 178 -4.90 -8.49 2.63
C ILE A 178 -5.48 -9.15 1.37
N SER A 179 -6.79 -9.31 1.32
CA SER A 179 -7.49 -10.07 0.27
C SER A 179 -8.01 -9.20 -0.89
N ASN A 180 -8.24 -7.92 -0.65
CA ASN A 180 -8.77 -7.03 -1.68
C ASN A 180 -7.65 -6.50 -2.57
N PRO A 181 -7.79 -6.59 -3.91
CA PRO A 181 -6.81 -6.01 -4.82
C PRO A 181 -6.86 -4.49 -4.76
N PHE A 182 -5.69 -3.84 -4.86
CA PHE A 182 -5.60 -2.38 -4.90
C PHE A 182 -4.30 -1.92 -5.56
N VAL A 183 -4.29 -0.68 -6.02
CA VAL A 183 -3.07 0.07 -6.36
C VAL A 183 -2.86 1.18 -5.33
N CYS A 184 -1.61 1.43 -5.00
CA CYS A 184 -1.20 2.50 -4.09
C CYS A 184 -0.08 3.30 -4.72
N PHE A 185 -0.17 4.63 -4.59
CA PHE A 185 0.86 5.55 -5.01
C PHE A 185 1.20 6.49 -3.85
N SER A 186 2.50 6.69 -3.61
CA SER A 186 2.96 7.67 -2.63
C SER A 186 4.01 8.58 -3.26
N PRO A 187 3.86 9.90 -3.13
CA PRO A 187 4.90 10.86 -3.52
C PRO A 187 6.00 10.96 -2.46
N GLU A 188 5.72 10.55 -1.24
CA GLU A 188 6.54 10.80 -0.07
C GLU A 188 7.22 9.55 0.47
N THR A 189 8.42 9.75 1.01
CA THR A 189 9.10 8.76 1.86
C THR A 189 8.67 8.99 3.31
N PHE A 190 7.99 8.00 3.92
CA PHE A 190 7.64 8.10 5.34
C PHE A 190 8.91 8.13 6.20
N VAL A 191 9.68 7.06 6.16
CA VAL A 191 10.98 6.97 6.84
C VAL A 191 11.99 6.22 5.97
N ARG A 192 13.25 6.57 6.12
CA ARG A 192 14.40 5.86 5.57
C ARG A 192 15.40 5.59 6.68
N ILE A 193 15.77 4.34 6.87
CA ILE A 193 16.83 3.97 7.82
C ILE A 193 18.09 3.65 7.03
N LYS A 194 19.18 4.32 7.34
CA LYS A 194 20.48 4.09 6.69
C LYS A 194 21.61 4.34 7.69
N ASN A 195 22.55 3.41 7.81
CA ASN A 195 23.71 3.53 8.68
C ASN A 195 23.34 3.85 10.15
N GLY A 196 22.31 3.19 10.68
CA GLY A 196 21.81 3.41 12.04
C GLY A 196 21.14 4.77 12.29
N ARG A 197 20.79 5.50 11.22
CA ARG A 197 20.07 6.79 11.33
C ARG A 197 18.71 6.69 10.63
N ILE A 198 17.71 7.29 11.25
CA ILE A 198 16.36 7.44 10.68
C ILE A 198 16.25 8.81 10.04
N TYR A 199 15.71 8.84 8.82
CA TYR A 199 15.44 10.06 8.05
C TYR A 199 13.96 10.08 7.72
N SER A 200 13.32 11.20 7.92
CA SER A 200 12.00 11.53 7.40
C SER A 200 12.06 12.83 6.61
N CYS A 201 11.28 12.90 5.54
CA CYS A 201 11.22 14.08 4.67
C CYS A 201 9.75 14.49 4.53
N PRO A 202 9.15 15.07 5.59
CA PRO A 202 7.77 15.52 5.53
C PRO A 202 7.63 16.62 4.48
N MET A 203 6.56 16.52 3.67
CA MET A 203 6.24 17.51 2.66
C MET A 203 4.97 18.25 3.08
N LYS A 204 5.07 19.57 3.18
CA LYS A 204 3.96 20.48 3.40
C LYS A 204 4.20 21.75 2.60
N GLY A 205 3.09 22.39 2.23
CA GLY A 205 3.11 23.55 1.38
C GLY A 205 3.25 23.20 -0.09
N THR A 206 2.31 23.66 -0.88
CA THR A 206 2.34 23.54 -2.33
C THR A 206 2.00 24.87 -2.97
N LEU A 207 2.79 25.27 -3.95
CA LEU A 207 2.57 26.46 -4.74
C LEU A 207 2.73 26.11 -6.22
N ASP A 208 2.01 26.80 -7.10
CA ASP A 208 2.18 26.66 -8.53
C ASP A 208 3.58 27.11 -8.94
N ALA A 209 4.41 26.18 -9.41
CA ALA A 209 5.79 26.46 -9.82
C ALA A 209 5.91 27.38 -11.03
N SER A 210 4.79 27.67 -11.74
CA SER A 210 4.77 28.64 -12.83
C SER A 210 4.70 30.10 -12.37
N LEU A 211 4.44 30.33 -11.08
CA LEU A 211 4.41 31.68 -10.50
C LEU A 211 5.81 32.29 -10.42
N PRO A 212 5.94 33.61 -10.65
CA PRO A 212 7.23 34.30 -10.44
C PRO A 212 7.70 34.12 -8.99
N ASP A 213 8.97 33.80 -8.80
CA ASP A 213 9.58 33.61 -7.47
C ASP A 213 8.83 32.61 -6.57
N ALA A 214 8.21 31.56 -7.14
CA ALA A 214 7.40 30.57 -6.41
C ALA A 214 8.14 29.97 -5.20
N GLU A 215 9.41 29.63 -5.34
CA GLU A 215 10.22 29.10 -4.24
C GLU A 215 10.32 30.10 -3.08
N LYS A 216 10.59 31.38 -3.36
CA LYS A 216 10.67 32.43 -2.35
C LYS A 216 9.33 32.66 -1.68
N GLN A 217 8.24 32.73 -2.46
CA GLN A 217 6.89 32.88 -1.92
C GLN A 217 6.54 31.74 -0.96
N LEU A 218 6.87 30.50 -1.33
CA LEU A 218 6.61 29.33 -0.48
C LEU A 218 7.42 29.36 0.82
N MET A 219 8.69 29.77 0.74
CA MET A 219 9.57 29.88 1.91
C MET A 219 9.17 31.02 2.87
N GLU A 220 8.58 32.08 2.36
CA GLU A 220 8.12 33.23 3.15
C GLU A 220 6.67 33.08 3.65
N ASP A 221 5.93 32.05 3.21
CA ASP A 221 4.56 31.82 3.65
C ASP A 221 4.51 31.31 5.10
N ARG A 222 4.02 32.16 5.99
CA ARG A 222 3.95 31.87 7.43
C ARG A 222 3.02 30.72 7.77
N LYS A 223 1.92 30.53 7.01
CA LYS A 223 0.97 29.45 7.24
C LYS A 223 1.61 28.11 6.89
N GLU A 224 2.19 28.01 5.71
CA GLU A 224 2.87 26.79 5.25
C GLU A 224 4.06 26.44 6.14
N ALA A 225 4.84 27.43 6.58
CA ALA A 225 5.94 27.24 7.53
C ALA A 225 5.45 26.70 8.89
N ALA A 226 4.33 27.20 9.41
CA ALA A 226 3.75 26.73 10.67
C ALA A 226 3.20 25.31 10.55
N GLU A 227 2.53 24.97 9.44
CA GLU A 227 2.05 23.62 9.16
C GLU A 227 3.23 22.64 9.04
N HIS A 228 4.29 23.02 8.34
CA HIS A 228 5.49 22.21 8.20
C HIS A 228 6.17 21.96 9.56
N ALA A 229 6.33 22.99 10.37
CA ALA A 229 6.91 22.88 11.71
C ALA A 229 6.10 21.92 12.60
N THR A 230 4.77 21.96 12.52
CA THR A 230 3.88 21.07 13.27
C THR A 230 4.07 19.61 12.87
N ILE A 231 4.16 19.32 11.56
CA ILE A 231 4.37 17.95 11.07
C ILE A 231 5.76 17.44 11.45
N VAL A 232 6.80 18.27 11.32
CA VAL A 232 8.17 17.92 11.75
C VAL A 232 8.20 17.56 13.23
N ASP A 233 7.51 18.34 14.09
CA ASP A 233 7.46 18.08 15.52
C ASP A 233 6.73 16.78 15.86
N LEU A 234 5.59 16.52 15.21
CA LEU A 234 4.86 15.26 15.37
C LEU A 234 5.73 14.06 15.01
N ILE A 235 6.34 14.06 13.83
CA ILE A 235 7.19 12.95 13.36
C ILE A 235 8.38 12.75 14.30
N ARG A 236 9.01 13.85 14.77
CA ARG A 236 10.11 13.78 15.72
C ARG A 236 9.71 13.12 17.04
N ASN A 237 8.49 13.35 17.50
CA ASN A 237 8.00 12.78 18.75
C ASN A 237 7.57 11.31 18.61
N ASP A 238 7.21 10.87 17.40
CA ASP A 238 6.75 9.51 17.12
C ASP A 238 7.89 8.55 16.74
N LEU A 239 9.07 9.06 16.36
CA LEU A 239 10.28 8.30 15.99
C LEU A 239 11.28 8.23 17.14
#